data_093e93e1d374b9a1251be7f4b7a36e64
#
_entry.id   093e93e1d374b9a1251be7f4b7a36e64
#
_cell.length_a   1.000
_cell.length_b   1.000
_cell.length_c   1.000
_cell.angle_alpha   90.00
_cell.angle_beta   90.00
_cell.angle_gamma   90.00
#
_symmetry.space_group_name_H-M   'P 1'
#
loop_
_entity.id
_entity.type
_entity.pdbx_description
1 polymer ?
#
loop_
_entity_poly.entity_id
_entity_poly.type
_entity_poly.pdbx_seq_one_letter_code
_entity_poly.pdbx_strand_id
1 'polypeptide(L)'
;MEEHRLTMQEAEKINEALNLKIREMDQVMSEAGKIISQLTKYPTFALTKGNSKVVIRRYDLLMVEENSFIAVLMTDGQQVKNKLFHLQKPLSDTQLQLLGTLLNTSFTGLTLEELGPELVRVSSHAGGEAYELIRLVVSFAMEVLEEMETNVIHTAGIPTLLAHPEYQSLERAEPLMNFLSEMGESDNLPVVQNEHVKILIGPENVADELKDSSVIMASYDIGGGMQGVIGVVGPTRMDYADLAARLSYFAEGLSRMFGKGEIPPPGAEPKLGPPKPPQED
;
A
#
# COMPACT_ATOMS: atom_id res chain seq x y z
N MET A 1 22.06 -9.50 -30.05
CA MET A 1 20.85 -9.76 -29.27
C MET A 1 19.83 -8.72 -29.73
N GLU A 2 18.80 -9.15 -30.46
CA GLU A 2 17.70 -8.26 -30.83
C GLU A 2 16.97 -7.85 -29.55
N GLU A 3 16.99 -6.57 -29.22
CA GLU A 3 16.17 -6.01 -28.16
C GLU A 3 14.71 -6.16 -28.59
N HIS A 4 13.98 -7.05 -27.91
CA HIS A 4 12.53 -7.16 -28.06
C HIS A 4 11.91 -5.85 -27.57
N ARG A 5 11.45 -5.03 -28.51
CA ARG A 5 10.65 -3.83 -28.23
C ARG A 5 9.24 -4.28 -27.85
N LEU A 6 8.79 -3.92 -26.66
CA LEU A 6 7.40 -4.09 -26.23
C LEU A 6 6.47 -3.34 -27.19
N THR A 7 5.46 -4.02 -27.70
CA THR A 7 4.40 -3.36 -28.49
C THR A 7 3.44 -2.63 -27.57
N MET A 8 2.72 -1.63 -28.08
CA MET A 8 1.71 -0.88 -27.35
C MET A 8 0.64 -1.79 -26.70
N GLN A 9 0.22 -2.85 -27.43
CA GLN A 9 -0.74 -3.85 -26.94
C GLN A 9 -0.20 -4.71 -25.79
N GLU A 10 1.10 -5.00 -25.78
CA GLU A 10 1.73 -5.74 -24.67
C GLU A 10 1.86 -4.86 -23.42
N ALA A 11 2.23 -3.59 -23.57
CA ALA A 11 2.29 -2.64 -22.48
C ALA A 11 0.90 -2.38 -21.87
N GLU A 12 -0.14 -2.27 -22.69
CA GLU A 12 -1.52 -2.09 -22.27
C GLU A 12 -2.06 -3.31 -21.52
N LYS A 13 -1.79 -4.53 -22.00
CA LYS A 13 -2.13 -5.77 -21.30
C LYS A 13 -1.41 -5.92 -19.96
N ILE A 14 -0.13 -5.50 -19.88
CA ILE A 14 0.64 -5.52 -18.63
C ILE A 14 0.00 -4.54 -17.64
N ASN A 15 -0.37 -3.33 -18.08
CA ASN A 15 -1.06 -2.34 -17.25
C ASN A 15 -2.41 -2.83 -16.74
N GLU A 16 -3.23 -3.43 -17.60
CA GLU A 16 -4.52 -3.99 -17.20
C GLU A 16 -4.35 -5.09 -16.16
N ALA A 17 -3.38 -6.00 -16.35
CA ALA A 17 -3.11 -7.08 -15.41
C ALA A 17 -2.60 -6.58 -14.05
N LEU A 18 -1.75 -5.55 -14.03
CA LEU A 18 -1.26 -4.95 -12.79
C LEU A 18 -2.36 -4.21 -12.03
N ASN A 19 -3.17 -3.42 -12.73
CA ASN A 19 -4.31 -2.72 -12.13
C ASN A 19 -5.38 -3.69 -11.60
N LEU A 20 -5.57 -4.83 -12.26
CA LEU A 20 -6.49 -5.87 -11.78
C LEU A 20 -6.00 -6.46 -10.46
N LYS A 21 -4.70 -6.80 -10.33
CA LYS A 21 -4.12 -7.32 -9.09
C LYS A 21 -4.27 -6.38 -7.90
N ILE A 22 -4.04 -5.08 -8.09
CA ILE A 22 -4.21 -4.08 -7.03
C ILE A 22 -5.67 -4.02 -6.58
N ARG A 23 -6.61 -3.97 -7.51
CA ARG A 23 -8.06 -3.98 -7.21
C ARG A 23 -8.51 -5.24 -6.48
N GLU A 24 -7.97 -6.40 -6.86
CA GLU A 24 -8.25 -7.67 -6.18
C GLU A 24 -7.76 -7.65 -4.73
N MET A 25 -6.58 -7.10 -4.45
CA MET A 25 -6.04 -6.96 -3.10
C MET A 25 -6.89 -6.04 -2.24
N ASP A 26 -7.24 -4.86 -2.73
CA ASP A 26 -8.11 -3.90 -2.05
C ASP A 26 -9.48 -4.51 -1.74
N GLN A 27 -10.04 -5.26 -2.68
CA GLN A 27 -11.31 -5.95 -2.49
C GLN A 27 -11.22 -7.02 -1.41
N VAL A 28 -10.16 -7.83 -1.41
CA VAL A 28 -9.91 -8.85 -0.38
C VAL A 28 -9.76 -8.21 1.00
N MET A 29 -9.04 -7.09 1.12
CA MET A 29 -8.85 -6.39 2.39
C MET A 29 -10.16 -5.80 2.92
N SER A 30 -10.94 -5.17 2.05
CA SER A 30 -12.26 -4.64 2.39
C SER A 30 -13.20 -5.75 2.88
N GLU A 31 -13.25 -6.89 2.19
CA GLU A 31 -14.09 -8.03 2.59
C GLU A 31 -13.59 -8.69 3.90
N ALA A 32 -12.28 -8.86 4.07
CA ALA A 32 -11.71 -9.38 5.32
C ALA A 32 -12.11 -8.52 6.53
N GLY A 33 -12.00 -7.18 6.40
CA GLY A 33 -12.46 -6.25 7.43
C GLY A 33 -13.94 -6.43 7.78
N LYS A 34 -14.82 -6.56 6.79
CA LYS A 34 -16.27 -6.79 7.01
C LYS A 34 -16.52 -8.10 7.74
N ILE A 35 -15.88 -9.20 7.32
CA ILE A 35 -16.04 -10.51 7.93
C ILE A 35 -15.60 -10.46 9.40
N ILE A 36 -14.44 -9.88 9.69
CA ILE A 36 -13.94 -9.77 11.07
C ILE A 36 -14.87 -8.92 11.91
N SER A 37 -15.33 -7.77 11.41
CA SER A 37 -16.29 -6.94 12.14
C SER A 37 -17.60 -7.67 12.44
N GLN A 38 -18.13 -8.46 11.51
CA GLN A 38 -19.33 -9.27 11.73
C GLN A 38 -19.13 -10.36 12.78
N LEU A 39 -17.97 -11.01 12.81
CA LEU A 39 -17.63 -12.07 13.74
C LEU A 39 -17.31 -11.56 15.14
N THR A 40 -16.62 -10.43 15.23
CA THR A 40 -16.18 -9.85 16.51
C THR A 40 -17.19 -8.90 17.13
N LYS A 41 -18.07 -8.32 16.29
CA LYS A 41 -18.99 -7.22 16.66
C LYS A 41 -18.29 -5.93 17.03
N TYR A 42 -17.06 -5.76 16.60
CA TYR A 42 -16.27 -4.55 16.77
C TYR A 42 -15.91 -3.92 15.42
N PRO A 43 -15.71 -2.60 15.37
CA PRO A 43 -15.07 -1.96 14.23
C PRO A 43 -13.71 -2.57 13.95
N THR A 44 -13.40 -2.72 12.67
CA THR A 44 -12.14 -3.25 12.20
C THR A 44 -11.46 -2.27 11.28
N PHE A 45 -10.16 -2.34 11.26
CA PHE A 45 -9.34 -1.71 10.24
C PHE A 45 -8.33 -2.71 9.68
N ALA A 46 -8.01 -2.54 8.41
CA ALA A 46 -6.95 -3.25 7.74
C ALA A 46 -6.03 -2.22 7.11
N LEU A 47 -4.79 -2.19 7.56
CA LEU A 47 -3.76 -1.26 7.15
C LEU A 47 -2.72 -2.00 6.31
N THR A 48 -2.47 -1.52 5.10
CA THR A 48 -1.28 -1.86 4.33
C THR A 48 -0.30 -0.71 4.47
N LYS A 49 0.84 -0.96 5.12
CA LYS A 49 1.84 0.08 5.32
C LYS A 49 2.59 0.32 4.03
N GLY A 50 2.61 1.57 3.59
CA GLY A 50 3.51 2.02 2.55
C GLY A 50 4.98 1.85 2.97
N ASN A 51 5.86 1.67 2.01
CA ASN A 51 7.29 1.53 2.26
C ASN A 51 8.00 2.88 2.06
N SER A 52 8.31 3.56 3.15
CA SER A 52 8.95 4.89 3.14
C SER A 52 10.41 4.92 2.65
N LYS A 53 10.96 3.77 2.25
CA LYS A 53 12.36 3.66 1.79
C LYS A 53 12.47 3.04 0.41
N VAL A 54 11.40 3.13 -0.38
CA VAL A 54 11.44 2.65 -1.76
C VAL A 54 12.42 3.50 -2.55
N VAL A 55 13.36 2.86 -3.24
CA VAL A 55 14.29 3.54 -4.14
C VAL A 55 14.06 3.11 -5.59
N ILE A 56 14.34 4.02 -6.49
CA ILE A 56 14.30 3.75 -7.91
C ILE A 56 15.48 2.86 -8.28
N ARG A 57 15.21 1.74 -8.94
CA ARG A 57 16.24 0.83 -9.46
C ARG A 57 16.61 1.13 -10.90
N ARG A 58 15.61 1.46 -11.72
CA ARG A 58 15.86 1.62 -13.15
C ARG A 58 14.71 2.37 -13.83
N TYR A 59 15.08 3.14 -14.83
CA TYR A 59 14.20 3.69 -15.85
C TYR A 59 14.46 3.01 -17.19
N ASP A 60 13.42 2.51 -17.85
CA ASP A 60 13.46 2.08 -19.24
C ASP A 60 12.48 2.96 -20.04
N LEU A 61 12.97 3.55 -21.13
CA LEU A 61 12.17 4.41 -22.00
C LEU A 61 12.04 3.74 -23.37
N LEU A 62 10.81 3.59 -23.83
CA LEU A 62 10.47 2.88 -25.06
C LEU A 62 9.73 3.81 -26.02
N MET A 63 10.28 4.05 -27.21
CA MET A 63 9.60 4.81 -28.26
C MET A 63 8.39 4.00 -28.75
N VAL A 64 7.23 4.67 -28.84
CA VAL A 64 6.00 4.10 -29.42
C VAL A 64 5.75 4.72 -30.78
N GLU A 65 5.75 6.04 -30.86
CA GLU A 65 5.63 6.86 -32.06
C GLU A 65 6.60 8.05 -31.97
N GLU A 66 6.76 8.81 -33.05
CA GLU A 66 7.67 9.96 -33.06
C GLU A 66 7.39 11.01 -31.95
N ASN A 67 6.14 11.07 -31.48
CA ASN A 67 5.69 12.02 -30.44
C ASN A 67 5.17 11.32 -29.16
N SER A 68 5.43 10.04 -28.98
CA SER A 68 5.01 9.31 -27.78
C SER A 68 6.00 8.24 -27.36
N PHE A 69 6.18 8.09 -26.05
CA PHE A 69 7.03 7.06 -25.46
C PHE A 69 6.42 6.53 -24.17
N ILE A 70 6.77 5.30 -23.81
CA ILE A 70 6.44 4.70 -22.51
C ILE A 70 7.68 4.83 -21.61
N ALA A 71 7.48 5.35 -20.40
CA ALA A 71 8.45 5.23 -19.33
C ALA A 71 8.05 4.06 -18.42
N VAL A 72 8.99 3.16 -18.19
CA VAL A 72 8.88 2.04 -17.25
C VAL A 72 9.79 2.35 -16.08
N LEU A 73 9.23 2.38 -14.88
CA LEU A 73 9.94 2.60 -13.62
C LEU A 73 10.01 1.29 -12.84
N MET A 74 11.20 0.88 -12.45
CA MET A 74 11.44 -0.26 -11.57
C MET A 74 11.91 0.23 -10.21
N THR A 75 11.36 -0.33 -9.13
CA THR A 75 11.78 -0.04 -7.75
C THR A 75 12.45 -1.25 -7.11
N ASP A 76 13.09 -1.06 -5.97
CA ASP A 76 13.73 -2.15 -5.21
C ASP A 76 12.73 -3.14 -4.60
N GLY A 77 11.46 -2.74 -4.40
CA GLY A 77 10.35 -3.60 -4.02
C GLY A 77 9.85 -4.54 -5.13
N GLN A 78 10.60 -4.70 -6.24
CA GLN A 78 10.24 -5.49 -7.43
C GLN A 78 8.93 -5.03 -8.10
N GLN A 79 8.46 -3.84 -7.80
CA GLN A 79 7.31 -3.27 -8.48
C GLN A 79 7.76 -2.56 -9.75
N VAL A 80 6.96 -2.75 -10.80
CA VAL A 80 7.14 -2.12 -12.09
C VAL A 80 5.91 -1.29 -12.40
N LYS A 81 6.10 0.01 -12.61
CA LYS A 81 5.05 0.93 -13.04
C LYS A 81 5.43 1.51 -14.40
N ASN A 82 4.42 1.78 -15.21
CA ASN A 82 4.66 2.40 -16.52
C ASN A 82 3.63 3.49 -16.81
N LYS A 83 4.02 4.43 -17.68
CA LYS A 83 3.17 5.54 -18.12
C LYS A 83 3.48 5.88 -19.56
N LEU A 84 2.44 6.02 -20.37
CA LEU A 84 2.54 6.53 -21.74
C LEU A 84 2.55 8.05 -21.70
N PHE A 85 3.53 8.64 -22.38
CA PHE A 85 3.66 10.09 -22.55
C PHE A 85 3.42 10.49 -23.98
N HIS A 86 2.60 11.53 -24.18
CA HIS A 86 2.39 12.18 -25.46
C HIS A 86 3.08 13.55 -25.45
N LEU A 87 3.91 13.81 -26.44
CA LEU A 87 4.67 15.02 -26.58
C LEU A 87 4.06 15.93 -27.64
N GLN A 88 4.23 17.22 -27.49
CA GLN A 88 3.80 18.20 -28.50
C GLN A 88 4.74 18.25 -29.72
N LYS A 89 5.97 17.77 -29.56
CA LYS A 89 7.00 17.75 -30.59
C LYS A 89 7.58 16.36 -30.75
N PRO A 90 8.02 15.99 -31.95
CA PRO A 90 8.70 14.72 -32.18
C PRO A 90 9.97 14.59 -31.35
N LEU A 91 10.24 13.39 -30.88
CA LEU A 91 11.44 13.02 -30.14
C LEU A 91 12.19 11.96 -30.97
N SER A 92 13.47 12.13 -31.16
CA SER A 92 14.29 11.12 -31.82
C SER A 92 14.70 9.99 -30.86
N ASP A 93 14.97 8.79 -31.41
CA ASP A 93 15.49 7.66 -30.64
C ASP A 93 16.76 8.03 -29.86
N THR A 94 17.64 8.83 -30.46
CA THR A 94 18.89 9.30 -29.82
C THR A 94 18.59 10.18 -28.61
N GLN A 95 17.62 11.09 -28.71
CA GLN A 95 17.24 11.95 -27.59
C GLN A 95 16.60 11.13 -26.46
N LEU A 96 15.76 10.13 -26.80
CA LEU A 96 15.15 9.24 -25.82
C LEU A 96 16.20 8.39 -25.09
N GLN A 97 17.21 7.87 -25.82
CA GLN A 97 18.32 7.12 -25.21
C GLN A 97 19.17 7.99 -24.28
N LEU A 98 19.46 9.24 -24.68
CA LEU A 98 20.18 10.20 -23.83
C LEU A 98 19.39 10.53 -22.57
N LEU A 99 18.08 10.75 -22.69
CA LEU A 99 17.18 10.94 -21.54
C LEU A 99 17.22 9.74 -20.59
N GLY A 100 17.08 8.51 -21.12
CA GLY A 100 17.15 7.28 -20.32
C GLY A 100 18.50 7.12 -19.60
N THR A 101 19.60 7.43 -20.28
CA THR A 101 20.95 7.40 -19.68
C THR A 101 21.07 8.39 -18.54
N LEU A 102 20.61 9.65 -18.76
CA LEU A 102 20.64 10.70 -17.75
C LEU A 102 19.80 10.32 -16.53
N LEU A 103 18.57 9.84 -16.74
CA LEU A 103 17.67 9.40 -15.65
C LEU A 103 18.31 8.29 -14.83
N ASN A 104 18.86 7.27 -15.48
CA ASN A 104 19.52 6.16 -14.79
C ASN A 104 20.80 6.56 -14.06
N THR A 105 21.53 7.56 -14.57
CA THR A 105 22.76 8.04 -13.93
C THR A 105 22.48 8.94 -12.73
N SER A 106 21.45 9.79 -12.82
CA SER A 106 21.20 10.83 -11.82
C SER A 106 20.14 10.46 -10.79
N PHE A 107 19.15 9.65 -11.15
CA PHE A 107 17.97 9.41 -10.29
C PHE A 107 17.82 7.97 -9.79
N THR A 108 18.66 7.04 -10.21
CA THR A 108 18.68 5.67 -9.69
C THR A 108 19.26 5.64 -8.27
N GLY A 109 18.63 4.87 -7.37
CA GLY A 109 19.03 4.75 -5.97
C GLY A 109 18.45 5.84 -5.07
N LEU A 110 17.69 6.79 -5.62
CA LEU A 110 17.07 7.89 -4.85
C LEU A 110 15.71 7.47 -4.30
N THR A 111 15.39 8.02 -3.12
CA THR A 111 14.08 7.99 -2.47
C THR A 111 13.21 9.17 -2.95
N LEU A 112 11.92 9.16 -2.57
CA LEU A 112 11.01 10.27 -2.87
C LEU A 112 11.55 11.63 -2.41
N GLU A 113 12.08 11.71 -1.19
CA GLU A 113 12.62 12.95 -0.61
C GLU A 113 13.82 13.50 -1.38
N GLU A 114 14.61 12.63 -1.99
CA GLU A 114 15.84 12.99 -2.71
C GLU A 114 15.59 13.39 -4.17
N LEU A 115 14.47 13.00 -4.77
CA LEU A 115 14.15 13.29 -6.19
C LEU A 115 14.01 14.78 -6.47
N GLY A 116 13.36 15.54 -5.59
CA GLY A 116 13.15 16.97 -5.78
C GLY A 116 14.46 17.78 -5.80
N PRO A 117 15.32 17.66 -4.77
CA PRO A 117 16.64 18.29 -4.75
C PRO A 117 17.50 17.91 -5.96
N GLU A 118 17.51 16.63 -6.36
CA GLU A 118 18.28 16.16 -7.51
C GLU A 118 17.74 16.72 -8.83
N LEU A 119 16.42 16.82 -8.98
CA LEU A 119 15.81 17.45 -10.16
C LEU A 119 16.26 18.90 -10.29
N VAL A 120 16.31 19.66 -9.20
CA VAL A 120 16.82 21.03 -9.20
C VAL A 120 18.30 21.08 -9.62
N ARG A 121 19.11 20.15 -9.10
CA ARG A 121 20.54 20.07 -9.45
C ARG A 121 20.75 19.77 -10.93
N VAL A 122 20.05 18.80 -11.48
CA VAL A 122 20.15 18.42 -12.91
C VAL A 122 19.62 19.53 -13.80
N SER A 123 18.53 20.20 -13.39
CA SER A 123 17.90 21.27 -14.15
C SER A 123 18.81 22.49 -14.34
N SER A 124 19.73 22.75 -13.40
CA SER A 124 20.69 23.87 -13.55
C SER A 124 21.65 23.70 -14.71
N HIS A 125 21.79 22.49 -15.26
CA HIS A 125 22.65 22.12 -16.36
C HIS A 125 21.89 21.77 -17.65
N ALA A 126 20.59 21.51 -17.55
CA ALA A 126 19.72 21.16 -18.66
C ALA A 126 18.88 22.40 -19.07
N GLY A 127 18.93 22.80 -20.32
CA GLY A 127 18.14 23.92 -20.83
C GLY A 127 16.90 23.46 -21.64
N GLY A 128 15.84 24.27 -21.60
CA GLY A 128 14.74 24.21 -22.56
C GLY A 128 13.99 22.85 -22.57
N GLU A 129 13.89 22.22 -23.75
CA GLU A 129 13.13 21.01 -23.97
C GLU A 129 13.63 19.79 -23.18
N ALA A 130 14.93 19.67 -22.98
CA ALA A 130 15.52 18.57 -22.20
C ALA A 130 15.06 18.63 -20.75
N TYR A 131 14.98 19.81 -20.16
CA TYR A 131 14.46 20.00 -18.80
C TYR A 131 13.01 19.55 -18.67
N GLU A 132 12.15 19.92 -19.62
CA GLU A 132 10.73 19.54 -19.59
C GLU A 132 10.55 18.02 -19.65
N LEU A 133 11.34 17.32 -20.46
CA LEU A 133 11.31 15.86 -20.54
C LEU A 133 11.78 15.19 -19.24
N ILE A 134 12.87 15.69 -18.65
CA ILE A 134 13.37 15.20 -17.37
C ILE A 134 12.29 15.38 -16.29
N ARG A 135 11.75 16.60 -16.17
CA ARG A 135 10.72 16.95 -15.21
C ARG A 135 9.49 16.04 -15.35
N LEU A 136 9.06 15.79 -16.59
CA LEU A 136 7.91 14.96 -16.89
C LEU A 136 8.08 13.52 -16.35
N VAL A 137 9.24 12.89 -16.61
CA VAL A 137 9.49 11.52 -16.17
C VAL A 137 9.80 11.45 -14.66
N VAL A 138 10.51 12.44 -14.11
CA VAL A 138 10.78 12.47 -12.66
C VAL A 138 9.50 12.75 -11.87
N SER A 139 8.58 13.60 -12.36
CA SER A 139 7.26 13.78 -11.73
C SER A 139 6.46 12.48 -11.69
N PHE A 140 6.51 11.67 -12.75
CA PHE A 140 5.91 10.33 -12.74
C PHE A 140 6.57 9.42 -11.69
N ALA A 141 7.89 9.47 -11.55
CA ALA A 141 8.58 8.71 -10.52
C ALA A 141 8.19 9.15 -9.11
N MET A 142 8.02 10.46 -8.88
CA MET A 142 7.52 11.00 -7.61
C MET A 142 6.10 10.50 -7.31
N GLU A 143 5.18 10.57 -8.29
CA GLU A 143 3.81 10.05 -8.16
C GLU A 143 3.82 8.55 -7.75
N VAL A 144 4.68 7.74 -8.38
CA VAL A 144 4.80 6.31 -8.10
C VAL A 144 5.35 6.04 -6.70
N LEU A 145 6.41 6.76 -6.28
CA LEU A 145 6.99 6.58 -4.95
C LEU A 145 6.03 7.07 -3.85
N GLU A 146 5.34 8.18 -4.07
CA GLU A 146 4.32 8.71 -3.17
C GLU A 146 3.17 7.70 -2.98
N GLU A 147 2.67 7.10 -4.08
CA GLU A 147 1.68 6.01 -4.02
C GLU A 147 2.17 4.82 -3.19
N MET A 148 3.46 4.46 -3.31
CA MET A 148 4.08 3.36 -2.56
C MET A 148 4.34 3.69 -1.10
N GLU A 149 4.55 4.95 -0.75
CA GLU A 149 4.72 5.41 0.63
C GLU A 149 3.38 5.61 1.35
N THR A 150 2.30 5.79 0.58
CA THR A 150 0.96 6.01 1.14
C THR A 150 0.43 4.74 1.81
N ASN A 151 -0.05 4.89 3.02
CA ASN A 151 -0.75 3.82 3.72
C ASN A 151 -2.14 3.64 3.12
N VAL A 152 -2.50 2.40 2.81
CA VAL A 152 -3.87 2.06 2.37
C VAL A 152 -4.62 1.49 3.56
N ILE A 153 -5.76 2.10 3.93
CA ILE A 153 -6.57 1.70 5.06
C ILE A 153 -7.99 1.40 4.62
N HIS A 154 -8.47 0.24 5.04
CA HIS A 154 -9.85 -0.18 4.90
C HIS A 154 -10.47 -0.29 6.28
N THR A 155 -11.54 0.45 6.54
CA THR A 155 -12.31 0.35 7.79
C THR A 155 -13.65 -0.34 7.53
N ALA A 156 -14.13 -1.09 8.51
CA ALA A 156 -15.44 -1.74 8.44
C ALA A 156 -16.13 -1.78 9.81
N GLY A 157 -17.45 -1.79 9.80
CA GLY A 157 -18.24 -1.99 11.01
C GLY A 157 -18.22 -0.83 12.00
N ILE A 158 -17.87 0.38 11.61
CA ILE A 158 -17.87 1.57 12.50
C ILE A 158 -19.20 1.70 13.27
N PRO A 159 -20.40 1.49 12.67
CA PRO A 159 -21.66 1.57 13.40
C PRO A 159 -21.83 0.53 14.53
N THR A 160 -21.04 -0.56 14.53
CA THR A 160 -21.12 -1.58 15.61
C THR A 160 -20.68 -1.01 16.96
N LEU A 161 -19.92 0.08 17.00
CA LEU A 161 -19.57 0.80 18.23
C LEU A 161 -20.80 1.14 19.07
N LEU A 162 -21.87 1.60 18.42
CA LEU A 162 -23.10 2.04 19.11
C LEU A 162 -23.85 0.86 19.80
N ALA A 163 -23.51 -0.38 19.50
CA ALA A 163 -24.05 -1.54 20.20
C ALA A 163 -23.42 -1.75 21.59
N HIS A 164 -22.28 -1.11 21.86
CA HIS A 164 -21.58 -1.24 23.13
C HIS A 164 -22.03 -0.15 24.11
N PRO A 165 -22.32 -0.49 25.38
CA PRO A 165 -22.83 0.49 26.36
C PRO A 165 -21.94 1.71 26.56
N GLU A 166 -20.62 1.56 26.38
CA GLU A 166 -19.63 2.63 26.53
C GLU A 166 -19.78 3.72 25.48
N TYR A 167 -20.31 3.41 24.31
CA TYR A 167 -20.45 4.29 23.15
C TYR A 167 -21.91 4.62 22.80
N GLN A 168 -22.84 4.40 23.73
CA GLN A 168 -24.26 4.73 23.52
C GLN A 168 -24.53 6.24 23.48
N SER A 169 -23.66 7.07 24.06
CA SER A 169 -23.74 8.51 23.90
C SER A 169 -22.92 8.96 22.68
N LEU A 170 -23.50 9.83 21.87
CA LEU A 170 -22.82 10.38 20.69
C LEU A 170 -21.51 11.08 21.06
N GLU A 171 -21.51 11.80 22.18
CA GLU A 171 -20.34 12.52 22.70
C GLU A 171 -19.12 11.61 22.92
N ARG A 172 -19.33 10.34 23.29
CA ARG A 172 -18.25 9.34 23.47
C ARG A 172 -17.93 8.58 22.20
N ALA A 173 -18.92 8.35 21.34
CA ALA A 173 -18.73 7.60 20.09
C ALA A 173 -18.10 8.44 18.98
N GLU A 174 -18.48 9.73 18.90
CA GLU A 174 -18.09 10.63 17.80
C GLU A 174 -16.57 10.76 17.60
N PRO A 175 -15.73 10.99 18.62
CA PRO A 175 -14.29 11.10 18.43
C PRO A 175 -13.68 9.84 17.84
N LEU A 176 -14.09 8.67 18.34
CA LEU A 176 -13.61 7.37 17.84
C LEU A 176 -14.13 7.06 16.45
N MET A 177 -15.38 7.39 16.13
CA MET A 177 -15.95 7.20 14.79
C MET A 177 -15.25 8.09 13.76
N ASN A 178 -14.97 9.35 14.09
CA ASN A 178 -14.24 10.28 13.23
C ASN A 178 -12.80 9.78 13.03
N PHE A 179 -12.11 9.40 14.10
CA PHE A 179 -10.77 8.84 14.02
C PHE A 179 -10.72 7.62 13.06
N LEU A 180 -11.66 6.66 13.21
CA LEU A 180 -11.72 5.47 12.35
C LEU A 180 -12.05 5.82 10.89
N SER A 181 -12.84 6.87 10.65
CA SER A 181 -13.20 7.31 9.30
C SER A 181 -12.04 8.03 8.61
N GLU A 182 -11.22 8.75 9.38
CA GLU A 182 -10.10 9.58 8.91
C GLU A 182 -8.73 8.89 9.13
N MET A 183 -8.74 7.63 9.57
CA MET A 183 -7.51 6.88 9.92
C MET A 183 -6.50 6.85 8.76
N GLY A 184 -6.97 6.89 7.51
CA GLY A 184 -6.11 6.93 6.31
C GLY A 184 -5.23 8.17 6.20
N GLU A 185 -5.65 9.28 6.80
CA GLU A 185 -4.97 10.58 6.77
C GLU A 185 -4.12 10.81 8.04
N SER A 186 -4.14 9.86 8.98
CA SER A 186 -3.48 10.02 10.29
C SER A 186 -2.04 9.52 10.27
N ASP A 187 -1.11 10.34 10.78
CA ASP A 187 0.28 9.95 11.02
C ASP A 187 0.44 9.01 12.25
N ASN A 188 -0.58 8.95 13.13
CA ASN A 188 -0.57 8.20 14.37
C ASN A 188 -1.20 6.81 14.24
N LEU A 189 -0.86 6.10 13.16
CA LEU A 189 -1.39 4.77 12.93
C LEU A 189 -0.83 3.76 13.92
N PRO A 190 -1.68 2.85 14.46
CA PRO A 190 -1.20 1.78 15.30
C PRO A 190 -0.29 0.84 14.49
N VAL A 191 0.94 0.63 14.96
CA VAL A 191 1.94 -0.17 14.28
C VAL A 191 2.29 -1.40 15.13
N VAL A 192 2.38 -2.56 14.48
CA VAL A 192 2.93 -3.78 15.06
C VAL A 192 4.38 -3.90 14.61
N GLN A 193 5.30 -3.87 15.57
CA GLN A 193 6.73 -4.06 15.31
C GLN A 193 7.19 -5.37 15.96
N ASN A 194 7.77 -6.28 15.16
CA ASN A 194 8.40 -7.53 15.63
C ASN A 194 7.51 -8.53 16.39
N GLU A 195 6.21 -8.30 16.49
CA GLU A 195 5.24 -9.17 17.14
C GLU A 195 4.17 -9.60 16.13
N HIS A 196 3.60 -10.80 16.29
CA HIS A 196 2.47 -11.22 15.44
C HIS A 196 1.16 -10.59 15.87
N VAL A 197 1.00 -10.35 17.16
CA VAL A 197 -0.19 -9.73 17.75
C VAL A 197 0.24 -8.68 18.76
N LYS A 198 -0.41 -7.52 18.74
CA LYS A 198 -0.22 -6.44 19.72
C LYS A 198 -1.56 -5.98 20.28
N ILE A 199 -1.59 -5.76 21.58
CA ILE A 199 -2.77 -5.24 22.29
C ILE A 199 -2.35 -3.92 22.95
N LEU A 200 -3.14 -2.88 22.73
CA LEU A 200 -2.97 -1.57 23.38
C LEU A 200 -4.26 -1.24 24.14
N ILE A 201 -4.15 -0.92 25.41
CA ILE A 201 -5.29 -0.70 26.30
C ILE A 201 -5.28 0.73 26.81
N GLY A 202 -6.35 1.47 26.54
CA GLY A 202 -6.52 2.81 27.06
C GLY A 202 -5.34 3.74 26.74
N PRO A 203 -4.66 4.32 27.77
CA PRO A 203 -3.56 5.27 27.58
C PRO A 203 -2.30 4.71 26.90
N GLU A 204 -2.22 3.41 26.64
CA GLU A 204 -1.14 2.81 25.83
C GLU A 204 -1.26 3.18 24.35
N ASN A 205 -2.44 3.63 23.92
CA ASN A 205 -2.66 4.13 22.57
C ASN A 205 -1.99 5.50 22.37
N VAL A 206 -1.38 5.71 21.20
CA VAL A 206 -0.72 6.98 20.86
C VAL A 206 -1.74 8.07 20.55
N ALA A 207 -2.81 7.72 19.83
CA ALA A 207 -3.87 8.65 19.47
C ALA A 207 -4.76 8.97 20.67
N ASP A 208 -5.04 10.25 20.88
CA ASP A 208 -5.85 10.72 22.00
C ASP A 208 -7.28 10.18 21.96
N GLU A 209 -7.82 10.01 20.77
CA GLU A 209 -9.16 9.46 20.50
C GLU A 209 -9.30 7.99 20.93
N LEU A 210 -8.19 7.29 21.08
CA LEU A 210 -8.15 5.88 21.51
C LEU A 210 -7.87 5.69 23.00
N LYS A 211 -7.68 6.74 23.78
CA LYS A 211 -7.30 6.64 25.21
C LYS A 211 -8.34 5.94 26.09
N ASP A 212 -9.62 5.99 25.71
CA ASP A 212 -10.70 5.30 26.41
C ASP A 212 -11.10 3.98 25.71
N SER A 213 -10.29 3.54 24.74
CA SER A 213 -10.54 2.37 23.90
C SER A 213 -9.38 1.39 23.96
N SER A 214 -9.59 0.18 23.49
CA SER A 214 -8.52 -0.79 23.28
C SER A 214 -8.43 -1.16 21.81
N VAL A 215 -7.22 -1.41 21.37
CA VAL A 215 -6.88 -1.84 20.00
C VAL A 215 -6.15 -3.18 20.07
N ILE A 216 -6.66 -4.17 19.34
CA ILE A 216 -6.00 -5.45 19.16
C ILE A 216 -5.63 -5.56 17.69
N MET A 217 -4.39 -5.88 17.41
CA MET A 217 -3.84 -5.91 16.06
C MET A 217 -3.06 -7.18 15.80
N ALA A 218 -3.10 -7.66 14.56
CA ALA A 218 -2.24 -8.73 14.08
C ALA A 218 -1.57 -8.32 12.77
N SER A 219 -0.28 -8.63 12.62
CA SER A 219 0.47 -8.38 11.39
C SER A 219 0.33 -9.54 10.41
N TYR A 220 0.32 -9.22 9.11
CA TYR A 220 0.31 -10.20 8.03
C TYR A 220 1.30 -9.81 6.93
N ASP A 221 1.83 -10.81 6.23
CA ASP A 221 2.77 -10.63 5.12
C ASP A 221 1.99 -10.48 3.80
N ILE A 222 2.34 -9.45 3.02
CA ILE A 222 1.73 -9.15 1.72
C ILE A 222 2.60 -9.68 0.58
N GLY A 223 3.81 -10.13 0.88
CA GLY A 223 4.83 -10.47 -0.11
C GLY A 223 5.73 -9.29 -0.45
N GLY A 224 6.88 -9.59 -1.08
CA GLY A 224 7.85 -8.55 -1.46
C GLY A 224 8.47 -7.78 -0.29
N GLY A 225 8.40 -8.31 0.94
CA GLY A 225 8.89 -7.63 2.15
C GLY A 225 7.92 -6.60 2.74
N MET A 226 6.73 -6.48 2.17
CA MET A 226 5.67 -5.59 2.68
C MET A 226 4.83 -6.31 3.75
N GLN A 227 4.46 -5.55 4.78
CA GLN A 227 3.60 -6.02 5.86
C GLN A 227 2.33 -5.18 5.98
N GLY A 228 1.24 -5.85 6.30
CA GLY A 228 0.00 -5.21 6.68
C GLY A 228 -0.35 -5.48 8.14
N VAL A 229 -1.31 -4.74 8.64
CA VAL A 229 -1.87 -4.88 9.98
C VAL A 229 -3.39 -4.95 9.86
N ILE A 230 -3.99 -5.92 10.55
CA ILE A 230 -5.44 -5.98 10.71
C ILE A 230 -5.78 -5.88 12.18
N GLY A 231 -6.79 -5.08 12.53
CA GLY A 231 -7.12 -4.85 13.92
C GLY A 231 -8.59 -4.60 14.19
N VAL A 232 -8.95 -4.69 15.45
CA VAL A 232 -10.25 -4.32 16.00
C VAL A 232 -10.08 -3.23 17.04
N VAL A 233 -11.08 -2.36 17.13
CA VAL A 233 -11.15 -1.29 18.13
C VAL A 233 -12.43 -1.45 18.95
N GLY A 234 -12.33 -1.28 20.26
CA GLY A 234 -13.51 -1.38 21.14
C GLY A 234 -13.23 -0.90 22.55
N PRO A 235 -14.17 -1.12 23.49
CA PRO A 235 -14.02 -0.68 24.88
C PRO A 235 -12.89 -1.43 25.59
N THR A 236 -12.39 -0.88 26.68
CA THR A 236 -11.29 -1.48 27.46
C THR A 236 -11.64 -2.82 28.12
N ARG A 237 -12.90 -3.24 28.08
CA ARG A 237 -13.37 -4.54 28.60
C ARG A 237 -13.73 -5.55 27.50
N MET A 238 -12.85 -5.76 26.58
CA MET A 238 -12.99 -6.79 25.55
C MET A 238 -12.45 -8.14 26.02
N ASP A 239 -12.91 -9.23 25.37
CA ASP A 239 -12.24 -10.53 25.50
C ASP A 239 -10.98 -10.54 24.64
N TYR A 240 -9.88 -10.09 25.24
CA TYR A 240 -8.61 -9.95 24.54
C TYR A 240 -8.06 -11.26 24.00
N ALA A 241 -8.24 -12.38 24.75
CA ALA A 241 -7.71 -13.67 24.36
C ALA A 241 -8.41 -14.23 23.12
N ASP A 242 -9.76 -14.19 23.11
CA ASP A 242 -10.56 -14.65 21.98
C ASP A 242 -10.31 -13.80 20.74
N LEU A 243 -10.30 -12.45 20.90
CA LEU A 243 -10.09 -11.55 19.79
C LEU A 243 -8.67 -11.64 19.21
N ALA A 244 -7.65 -11.76 20.06
CA ALA A 244 -6.27 -11.94 19.61
C ALA A 244 -6.11 -13.26 18.83
N ALA A 245 -6.70 -14.36 19.30
CA ALA A 245 -6.67 -15.63 18.59
C ALA A 245 -7.37 -15.55 17.23
N ARG A 246 -8.53 -14.92 17.15
CA ARG A 246 -9.24 -14.71 15.87
C ARG A 246 -8.44 -13.86 14.89
N LEU A 247 -7.90 -12.73 15.35
CA LEU A 247 -7.10 -11.84 14.50
C LEU A 247 -5.82 -12.52 14.02
N SER A 248 -5.12 -13.26 14.89
CA SER A 248 -3.94 -14.05 14.51
C SER A 248 -4.27 -15.04 13.39
N TYR A 249 -5.37 -15.77 13.54
CA TYR A 249 -5.82 -16.74 12.54
C TYR A 249 -6.15 -16.08 11.18
N PHE A 250 -6.81 -14.91 11.19
CA PHE A 250 -7.08 -14.14 9.99
C PHE A 250 -5.78 -13.62 9.36
N ALA A 251 -4.86 -13.07 10.15
CA ALA A 251 -3.58 -12.56 9.68
C ALA A 251 -2.73 -13.67 9.03
N GLU A 252 -2.71 -14.88 9.61
CA GLU A 252 -2.06 -16.04 9.00
C GLU A 252 -2.73 -16.46 7.69
N GLY A 253 -4.06 -16.36 7.61
CA GLY A 253 -4.84 -16.59 6.39
C GLY A 253 -4.43 -15.62 5.28
N LEU A 254 -4.42 -14.32 5.57
CA LEU A 254 -4.01 -13.26 4.65
C LEU A 254 -2.55 -13.44 4.20
N SER A 255 -1.64 -13.75 5.13
CA SER A 255 -0.23 -14.01 4.81
C SER A 255 -0.06 -15.19 3.84
N ARG A 256 -0.86 -16.25 3.99
CA ARG A 256 -0.85 -17.40 3.06
C ARG A 256 -1.39 -17.04 1.69
N MET A 257 -2.39 -16.17 1.63
CA MET A 257 -2.99 -15.71 0.37
C MET A 257 -2.04 -14.81 -0.41
N PHE A 258 -1.46 -13.82 0.27
CA PHE A 258 -0.62 -12.81 -0.38
C PHE A 258 0.85 -13.26 -0.54
N GLY A 259 1.43 -13.89 0.47
CA GLY A 259 2.85 -14.30 0.48
C GLY A 259 3.21 -15.36 -0.56
N LYS A 260 2.26 -16.16 -1.05
CA LYS A 260 2.46 -17.15 -2.12
C LYS A 260 2.17 -16.61 -3.52
N GLY A 261 1.75 -15.35 -3.65
CA GLY A 261 1.35 -14.79 -4.94
C GLY A 261 0.09 -15.40 -5.56
N GLU A 262 -0.61 -16.28 -4.83
CA GLU A 262 -1.89 -16.87 -5.21
C GLU A 262 -3.00 -16.03 -4.60
N ILE A 263 -3.51 -15.07 -5.34
CA ILE A 263 -4.74 -14.36 -4.98
C ILE A 263 -5.90 -15.25 -5.41
N PRO A 264 -6.77 -15.72 -4.48
CA PRO A 264 -7.92 -16.53 -4.86
C PRO A 264 -8.90 -15.69 -5.70
N PRO A 265 -9.64 -16.31 -6.61
CA PRO A 265 -10.63 -15.61 -7.41
C PRO A 265 -11.69 -14.94 -6.52
N PRO A 266 -12.25 -13.79 -6.92
CA PRO A 266 -13.25 -13.08 -6.17
C PRO A 266 -14.45 -14.00 -5.89
N GLY A 267 -14.84 -14.08 -4.60
CA GLY A 267 -15.90 -14.97 -4.12
C GLY A 267 -15.45 -16.35 -3.63
N ALA A 268 -14.15 -16.66 -3.64
CA ALA A 268 -13.65 -17.84 -2.96
C ALA A 268 -13.66 -17.60 -1.44
N GLU A 269 -14.48 -18.36 -0.72
CA GLU A 269 -14.41 -18.39 0.73
C GLU A 269 -12.98 -18.78 1.17
N PRO A 270 -12.39 -18.08 2.15
CA PRO A 270 -11.07 -18.47 2.68
C PRO A 270 -11.19 -19.89 3.24
N LYS A 271 -10.47 -20.84 2.62
CA LYS A 271 -10.35 -22.20 3.16
C LYS A 271 -9.52 -22.16 4.43
N LEU A 272 -10.16 -21.81 5.49
CA LEU A 272 -9.61 -21.79 6.83
C LEU A 272 -9.49 -23.25 7.28
N GLY A 273 -8.28 -23.79 7.29
CA GLY A 273 -8.03 -25.11 7.88
C GLY A 273 -8.30 -25.10 9.40
N PRO A 274 -8.58 -26.24 10.02
CA PRO A 274 -8.83 -26.30 11.45
C PRO A 274 -7.62 -25.79 12.25
N PRO A 275 -7.86 -25.12 13.41
CA PRO A 275 -6.80 -24.65 14.28
C PRO A 275 -5.90 -25.83 14.69
N LYS A 276 -4.58 -25.61 14.70
CA LYS A 276 -3.64 -26.59 15.26
C LYS A 276 -3.98 -26.79 16.74
N PRO A 277 -4.06 -28.05 17.21
CA PRO A 277 -4.22 -28.31 18.63
C PRO A 277 -3.04 -27.71 19.41
N PRO A 278 -3.26 -27.26 20.68
CA PRO A 278 -2.19 -26.77 21.53
C PRO A 278 -1.11 -27.85 21.64
N GLN A 279 0.14 -27.49 21.48
CA GLN A 279 1.25 -28.36 21.79
C GLN A 279 1.27 -28.51 23.31
N GLU A 280 0.98 -29.72 23.79
CA GLU A 280 1.22 -30.10 25.17
C GLU A 280 2.73 -30.17 25.40
N ASP A 281 3.24 -29.33 26.34
CA ASP A 281 4.56 -29.46 26.93
C ASP A 281 4.55 -30.55 28.01
#